data_40f58f914174ecc74e1222fc2330730c
#
_entry.id   40f58f914174ecc74e1222fc2330730c
#
_cell.length_a   1.000
_cell.length_b   1.000
_cell.length_c   1.000
_cell.angle_alpha   90.00
_cell.angle_beta   90.00
_cell.angle_gamma   90.00
#
_symmetry.space_group_name_H-M   'P 1'
#
loop_
_entity.id
_entity.type
_entity.pdbx_description
1 polymer ?
#
loop_
_entity_poly.entity_id
_entity_poly.type
_entity_poly.pdbx_seq_one_letter_code
_entity_poly.pdbx_strand_id
1 'polypeptide(L)'
;TKAKSSAKAAGTKTAKVKAAEVSEKSDQTLEQPSADLPKSITHKTLDQLKGRFLRRDINFMGARKILLSLSAVLIVLSVAVVGIKGVQFGIEFVGGTSIAFHNTGDITIEDMRAACADAGEPDAVVQTTTSDGSAGFLIRTTNTSPEEASATANQIADSLGIATDSFEVNTVGPDWGAGVIQSSAIAFAVSLLLIIAYIAIRFEYKMGIMAVVALLHDLIIVVGIYALVGREITPNMVAALLTILGYSLYDTVVVFHRINDNMKESSLKCTFMSMANHSINQVFIRTCLLYTSDAADDL
;
A
#
# COMPACT_ATOMS: atom_id res chain seq x y z
N THR A 1 64.69 -25.40 -37.65
CA THR A 1 64.47 -24.23 -36.76
C THR A 1 63.80 -23.02 -37.43
N LYS A 2 63.61 -23.03 -38.77
CA LYS A 2 62.95 -21.91 -39.49
C LYS A 2 61.41 -22.05 -39.64
N ALA A 3 60.85 -23.20 -39.43
CA ALA A 3 59.39 -23.46 -39.61
C ALA A 3 58.51 -23.04 -38.38
N LYS A 4 59.12 -22.94 -37.20
CA LYS A 4 58.39 -22.54 -35.97
C LYS A 4 58.18 -21.02 -35.78
N SER A 5 58.98 -20.19 -36.46
CA SER A 5 58.87 -18.74 -36.37
C SER A 5 57.75 -18.15 -37.23
N SER A 6 57.39 -18.81 -38.37
CA SER A 6 56.37 -18.32 -39.30
C SER A 6 54.94 -18.55 -38.77
N ALA A 7 54.70 -19.61 -38.00
CA ALA A 7 53.37 -19.91 -37.44
C ALA A 7 52.94 -18.97 -36.31
N LYS A 8 53.93 -18.42 -35.55
CA LYS A 8 53.65 -17.51 -34.45
C LYS A 8 53.30 -16.07 -34.90
N ALA A 9 53.86 -15.68 -36.08
CA ALA A 9 53.56 -14.35 -36.64
C ALA A 9 52.17 -14.29 -37.32
N ALA A 10 51.71 -15.39 -37.89
CA ALA A 10 50.37 -15.47 -38.51
C ALA A 10 49.25 -15.50 -37.48
N GLY A 11 49.42 -16.17 -36.32
CA GLY A 11 48.44 -16.21 -35.23
C GLY A 11 48.20 -14.87 -34.55
N THR A 12 49.29 -14.04 -34.44
CA THR A 12 49.18 -12.75 -33.80
C THR A 12 48.52 -11.67 -34.65
N LYS A 13 48.64 -11.77 -35.99
CA LYS A 13 47.95 -10.87 -36.92
C LYS A 13 46.45 -11.16 -37.00
N THR A 14 46.04 -12.44 -37.01
CA THR A 14 44.61 -12.84 -37.04
C THR A 14 43.89 -12.49 -35.73
N ALA A 15 44.55 -12.60 -34.59
CA ALA A 15 44.02 -12.22 -33.31
C ALA A 15 43.85 -10.69 -33.17
N LYS A 16 44.78 -9.90 -33.74
CA LYS A 16 44.69 -8.44 -33.73
C LYS A 16 43.59 -7.90 -34.66
N VAL A 17 43.39 -8.53 -35.79
CA VAL A 17 42.31 -8.16 -36.73
C VAL A 17 40.96 -8.52 -36.14
N LYS A 18 40.79 -9.67 -35.47
CA LYS A 18 39.55 -10.04 -34.77
C LYS A 18 39.25 -9.13 -33.54
N ALA A 19 40.28 -8.69 -32.83
CA ALA A 19 40.11 -7.75 -31.71
C ALA A 19 39.74 -6.35 -32.19
N ALA A 20 40.24 -5.91 -33.35
CA ALA A 20 39.88 -4.62 -33.94
C ALA A 20 38.42 -4.65 -34.47
N GLU A 21 37.99 -5.75 -35.14
CA GLU A 21 36.61 -5.92 -35.60
C GLU A 21 35.58 -6.02 -34.46
N VAL A 22 35.93 -6.64 -33.32
CA VAL A 22 35.08 -6.67 -32.11
C VAL A 22 35.05 -5.34 -31.42
N SER A 23 36.13 -4.55 -31.41
CA SER A 23 36.17 -3.20 -30.84
C SER A 23 35.39 -2.22 -31.71
N GLU A 24 35.44 -2.35 -33.05
CA GLU A 24 34.69 -1.47 -33.95
C GLU A 24 33.19 -1.77 -33.93
N LYS A 25 32.78 -3.04 -33.71
CA LYS A 25 31.37 -3.41 -33.50
C LYS A 25 30.82 -2.99 -32.12
N SER A 26 31.64 -2.90 -31.10
CA SER A 26 31.21 -2.42 -29.78
C SER A 26 31.09 -0.90 -29.70
N ASP A 27 31.84 -0.16 -30.52
CA ASP A 27 31.78 1.31 -30.55
C ASP A 27 30.58 1.83 -31.37
N GLN A 28 30.02 1.02 -32.28
CA GLN A 28 28.82 1.38 -33.02
C GLN A 28 27.51 1.21 -32.23
N THR A 29 27.55 0.70 -30.99
CA THR A 29 26.34 0.46 -30.17
C THR A 29 26.08 1.56 -29.16
N LEU A 30 26.91 2.61 -29.13
CA LEU A 30 26.73 3.77 -28.23
C LEU A 30 26.34 5.05 -29.02
N GLU A 31 25.58 4.92 -30.10
CA GLU A 31 24.87 6.06 -30.63
C GLU A 31 23.84 6.53 -29.60
N GLN A 32 24.10 7.68 -28.99
CA GLN A 32 23.11 8.38 -28.20
C GLN A 32 21.82 8.53 -29.00
N PRO A 33 20.64 8.31 -28.39
CA PRO A 33 19.39 8.43 -29.13
C PRO A 33 19.30 9.83 -29.73
N SER A 34 19.29 9.89 -31.08
CA SER A 34 19.12 11.15 -31.82
C SER A 34 17.84 11.85 -31.37
N ALA A 35 17.88 13.20 -31.38
CA ALA A 35 16.77 14.05 -30.96
C ALA A 35 15.44 13.83 -31.72
N ASP A 36 15.47 13.06 -32.79
CA ASP A 36 14.33 12.79 -33.69
C ASP A 36 13.60 11.47 -33.44
N LEU A 37 13.80 10.84 -32.28
CA LEU A 37 13.02 9.67 -31.94
C LEU A 37 11.54 9.99 -31.71
N PRO A 38 10.61 9.17 -32.21
CA PRO A 38 9.19 9.39 -31.99
C PRO A 38 8.88 9.46 -30.52
N LYS A 39 8.19 10.54 -30.08
CA LYS A 39 7.81 10.77 -28.67
C LYS A 39 6.86 9.71 -28.14
N SER A 40 6.25 8.91 -28.99
CA SER A 40 5.38 7.80 -28.65
C SER A 40 5.58 6.64 -29.61
N ILE A 41 5.50 5.43 -29.08
CA ILE A 41 5.50 4.19 -29.87
C ILE A 41 4.05 3.89 -30.24
N THR A 42 3.81 3.47 -31.48
CA THR A 42 2.48 2.98 -31.82
C THR A 42 2.23 1.67 -31.05
N HIS A 43 1.15 1.63 -30.31
CA HIS A 43 0.77 0.49 -29.48
C HIS A 43 0.78 -0.85 -30.27
N LYS A 44 0.32 -0.79 -31.52
CA LYS A 44 0.28 -1.94 -32.42
C LYS A 44 1.66 -2.58 -32.64
N THR A 45 2.74 -1.80 -32.69
CA THR A 45 4.09 -2.33 -32.92
C THR A 45 4.62 -3.09 -31.69
N LEU A 46 4.36 -2.61 -30.49
CA LEU A 46 4.75 -3.30 -29.26
C LEU A 46 3.86 -4.50 -28.95
N ASP A 47 2.58 -4.44 -29.30
CA ASP A 47 1.66 -5.57 -29.18
C ASP A 47 2.12 -6.78 -30.01
N GLN A 48 2.74 -6.56 -31.16
CA GLN A 48 3.31 -7.63 -31.98
C GLN A 48 4.46 -8.36 -31.25
N LEU A 49 5.18 -7.65 -30.37
CA LEU A 49 6.30 -8.24 -29.61
C LEU A 49 5.87 -8.96 -28.34
N LYS A 50 4.82 -8.47 -27.66
CA LYS A 50 4.46 -8.90 -26.30
C LYS A 50 3.01 -9.35 -26.11
N GLY A 51 2.19 -9.26 -27.14
CA GLY A 51 0.75 -9.51 -27.06
C GLY A 51 -0.02 -8.34 -26.47
N ARG A 52 -1.33 -8.32 -26.70
CA ARG A 52 -2.22 -7.24 -26.35
C ARG A 52 -3.21 -7.65 -25.28
N PHE A 53 -3.27 -6.89 -24.21
CA PHE A 53 -4.20 -7.12 -23.09
C PHE A 53 -5.34 -6.11 -23.04
N LEU A 54 -5.13 -4.87 -23.50
CA LEU A 54 -6.13 -3.82 -23.52
C LEU A 54 -6.65 -3.58 -24.94
N ARG A 55 -7.96 -3.44 -25.05
CA ARG A 55 -8.62 -3.11 -26.33
C ARG A 55 -8.38 -1.66 -26.76
N ARG A 56 -8.07 -0.78 -25.82
CA ARG A 56 -7.80 0.65 -26.03
C ARG A 56 -6.68 1.12 -25.12
N ASP A 57 -5.75 1.87 -25.68
CA ASP A 57 -4.63 2.44 -24.91
C ASP A 57 -5.06 3.62 -24.07
N ILE A 58 -4.58 3.62 -22.84
CA ILE A 58 -4.72 4.72 -21.91
C ILE A 58 -3.40 5.49 -21.87
N ASN A 59 -3.47 6.81 -22.02
CA ASN A 59 -2.28 7.66 -21.94
C ASN A 59 -2.00 8.10 -20.50
N PHE A 60 -1.47 7.19 -19.69
CA PHE A 60 -1.10 7.45 -18.29
C PHE A 60 -0.01 8.52 -18.17
N MET A 61 1.00 8.47 -19.07
CA MET A 61 2.10 9.43 -19.04
C MET A 61 1.67 10.84 -19.45
N GLY A 62 0.66 10.97 -20.31
CA GLY A 62 0.04 12.26 -20.64
C GLY A 62 -0.71 12.87 -19.45
N ALA A 63 -1.39 12.02 -18.67
CA ALA A 63 -2.17 12.44 -17.51
C ALA A 63 -1.32 12.66 -16.23
N ARG A 64 0.00 12.42 -16.27
CA ARG A 64 0.88 12.43 -15.08
C ARG A 64 0.77 13.69 -14.22
N LYS A 65 0.65 14.88 -14.83
CA LYS A 65 0.54 16.13 -14.08
C LYS A 65 -0.76 16.20 -13.27
N ILE A 66 -1.86 15.75 -13.86
CA ILE A 66 -3.18 15.70 -13.21
C ILE A 66 -3.15 14.68 -12.09
N LEU A 67 -2.62 13.47 -12.33
CA LEU A 67 -2.52 12.41 -11.33
C LEU A 67 -1.62 12.83 -10.14
N LEU A 68 -0.45 13.43 -10.41
CA LEU A 68 0.44 13.94 -9.36
C LEU A 68 -0.19 15.10 -8.57
N SER A 69 -0.91 16.01 -9.23
CA SER A 69 -1.61 17.09 -8.53
C SER A 69 -2.72 16.55 -7.65
N LEU A 70 -3.51 15.59 -8.14
CA LEU A 70 -4.54 14.91 -7.34
C LEU A 70 -3.94 14.22 -6.13
N SER A 71 -2.86 13.47 -6.32
CA SER A 71 -2.11 12.80 -5.25
C SER A 71 -1.60 13.79 -4.21
N ALA A 72 -1.00 14.92 -4.64
CA ALA A 72 -0.53 15.95 -3.74
C ALA A 72 -1.68 16.57 -2.90
N VAL A 73 -2.83 16.82 -3.53
CA VAL A 73 -4.02 17.32 -2.82
C VAL A 73 -4.50 16.30 -1.77
N LEU A 74 -4.53 15.01 -2.14
CA LEU A 74 -4.92 13.94 -1.19
C LEU A 74 -3.97 13.86 0.01
N ILE A 75 -2.66 13.95 -0.22
CA ILE A 75 -1.67 13.98 0.87
C ILE A 75 -1.92 15.19 1.79
N VAL A 76 -2.04 16.39 1.21
CA VAL A 76 -2.28 17.62 2.00
C VAL A 76 -3.56 17.50 2.81
N LEU A 77 -4.63 17.00 2.19
CA LEU A 77 -5.91 16.78 2.87
C LEU A 77 -5.76 15.76 4.01
N SER A 78 -5.08 14.63 3.78
CA SER A 78 -4.84 13.59 4.78
C SER A 78 -4.06 14.15 5.97
N VAL A 79 -2.97 14.87 5.72
CA VAL A 79 -2.16 15.51 6.78
C VAL A 79 -2.97 16.56 7.54
N ALA A 80 -3.76 17.37 6.84
CA ALA A 80 -4.62 18.37 7.47
C ALA A 80 -5.69 17.72 8.39
N VAL A 81 -6.34 16.64 7.92
CA VAL A 81 -7.33 15.90 8.70
C VAL A 81 -6.70 15.30 9.96
N VAL A 82 -5.53 14.66 9.82
CA VAL A 82 -4.79 14.11 10.97
C VAL A 82 -4.37 15.22 11.94
N GLY A 83 -3.95 16.39 11.44
CA GLY A 83 -3.57 17.54 12.29
C GLY A 83 -4.73 18.19 13.02
N ILE A 84 -5.95 18.20 12.44
CA ILE A 84 -7.13 18.84 13.02
C ILE A 84 -7.90 17.87 13.93
N LYS A 85 -8.19 16.65 13.45
CA LYS A 85 -8.98 15.66 14.19
C LYS A 85 -8.16 14.79 15.13
N GLY A 86 -6.85 14.70 14.88
CA GLY A 86 -5.99 13.71 15.53
C GLY A 86 -6.21 12.30 14.99
N VAL A 87 -5.52 11.36 15.60
CA VAL A 87 -5.65 9.93 15.35
C VAL A 87 -6.20 9.29 16.63
N GLN A 88 -7.26 8.50 16.49
CA GLN A 88 -7.84 7.78 17.61
C GLN A 88 -7.17 6.41 17.74
N PHE A 89 -6.65 6.10 18.92
CA PHE A 89 -6.08 4.78 19.21
C PHE A 89 -7.11 3.91 19.93
N GLY A 90 -7.17 2.63 19.57
CA GLY A 90 -8.01 1.64 20.24
C GLY A 90 -7.57 1.39 21.68
N ILE A 91 -8.46 0.79 22.47
CA ILE A 91 -8.18 0.43 23.88
C ILE A 91 -7.01 -0.52 24.00
N GLU A 92 -6.71 -1.30 22.97
CA GLU A 92 -5.55 -2.22 22.92
C GLU A 92 -4.22 -1.48 23.01
N PHE A 93 -4.22 -0.17 22.66
CA PHE A 93 -3.04 0.68 22.72
C PHE A 93 -3.01 1.57 23.96
N VAL A 94 -4.13 2.21 24.27
CA VAL A 94 -4.17 3.22 25.36
C VAL A 94 -4.65 2.65 26.70
N GLY A 95 -5.19 1.44 26.71
CA GLY A 95 -5.93 0.88 27.84
C GLY A 95 -7.35 1.43 27.87
N GLY A 96 -8.18 0.87 28.74
CA GLY A 96 -9.58 1.25 28.90
C GLY A 96 -10.54 0.09 28.67
N THR A 97 -11.83 0.40 28.60
CA THR A 97 -12.89 -0.57 28.37
C THR A 97 -13.65 -0.26 27.09
N SER A 98 -13.96 -1.30 26.35
CA SER A 98 -14.87 -1.30 25.22
C SER A 98 -16.11 -2.11 25.56
N ILE A 99 -17.30 -1.50 25.46
CA ILE A 99 -18.59 -2.14 25.64
C ILE A 99 -19.30 -2.15 24.29
N ALA A 100 -19.58 -3.33 23.75
CA ALA A 100 -20.28 -3.50 22.49
C ALA A 100 -21.73 -3.93 22.78
N PHE A 101 -22.69 -3.08 22.47
CA PHE A 101 -24.11 -3.37 22.54
C PHE A 101 -24.63 -3.81 21.17
N HIS A 102 -25.38 -4.90 21.15
CA HIS A 102 -26.01 -5.48 19.97
C HIS A 102 -27.54 -5.39 20.06
N ASN A 103 -28.22 -5.41 18.91
CA ASN A 103 -29.69 -5.40 18.84
C ASN A 103 -30.35 -4.25 19.63
N THR A 104 -29.81 -3.05 19.50
CA THR A 104 -30.27 -1.87 20.24
C THR A 104 -31.58 -1.26 19.70
N GLY A 105 -32.16 -1.81 18.65
CA GLY A 105 -33.44 -1.36 18.10
C GLY A 105 -33.41 0.09 17.62
N ASP A 106 -34.40 0.88 18.09
CA ASP A 106 -34.56 2.29 17.70
C ASP A 106 -33.85 3.29 18.63
N ILE A 107 -32.92 2.81 19.48
CA ILE A 107 -32.13 3.67 20.37
C ILE A 107 -31.26 4.61 19.54
N THR A 108 -31.31 5.89 19.85
CA THR A 108 -30.48 6.89 19.16
C THR A 108 -29.10 7.03 19.81
N ILE A 109 -28.16 7.62 19.08
CA ILE A 109 -26.82 7.88 19.60
C ILE A 109 -26.84 8.89 20.75
N GLU A 110 -27.81 9.79 20.74
CA GLU A 110 -28.06 10.78 21.80
C GLU A 110 -28.56 10.12 23.09
N ASP A 111 -29.47 9.16 23.00
CA ASP A 111 -29.94 8.37 24.13
C ASP A 111 -28.80 7.56 24.75
N MET A 112 -27.97 6.94 23.91
CA MET A 112 -26.81 6.18 24.37
C MET A 112 -25.79 7.08 25.09
N ARG A 113 -25.51 8.28 24.56
CA ARG A 113 -24.62 9.22 25.19
C ARG A 113 -25.16 9.74 26.53
N ALA A 114 -26.47 9.99 26.62
CA ALA A 114 -27.11 10.39 27.89
C ALA A 114 -26.98 9.25 28.90
N ALA A 115 -27.26 8.02 28.53
CA ALA A 115 -27.09 6.86 29.40
C ALA A 115 -25.65 6.65 29.88
N CYS A 116 -24.64 6.90 29.04
CA CYS A 116 -23.23 6.89 29.44
C CYS A 116 -22.92 7.98 30.47
N ALA A 117 -23.40 9.19 30.24
CA ALA A 117 -23.19 10.29 31.17
C ALA A 117 -23.86 10.03 32.54
N ASP A 118 -25.08 9.49 32.56
CA ASP A 118 -25.79 9.12 33.78
C ASP A 118 -25.13 7.94 34.51
N ALA A 119 -24.44 7.07 33.79
CA ALA A 119 -23.64 5.99 34.36
C ALA A 119 -22.22 6.41 34.82
N GLY A 120 -21.94 7.74 34.80
CA GLY A 120 -20.67 8.30 35.29
C GLY A 120 -19.54 8.37 34.27
N GLU A 121 -19.84 8.14 32.99
CA GLU A 121 -18.87 8.14 31.88
C GLU A 121 -19.23 9.21 30.81
N PRO A 122 -19.22 10.52 31.18
CA PRO A 122 -19.63 11.59 30.27
C PRO A 122 -18.68 11.77 29.06
N ASP A 123 -17.42 11.36 29.22
CA ASP A 123 -16.38 11.43 28.17
C ASP A 123 -16.31 10.16 27.30
N ALA A 124 -17.24 9.24 27.50
CA ALA A 124 -17.27 7.99 26.72
C ALA A 124 -17.42 8.26 25.20
N VAL A 125 -16.61 7.61 24.41
CA VAL A 125 -16.70 7.66 22.93
C VAL A 125 -17.74 6.67 22.47
N VAL A 126 -18.88 7.17 21.98
CA VAL A 126 -19.99 6.35 21.46
C VAL A 126 -19.94 6.33 19.94
N GLN A 127 -19.90 5.12 19.36
CA GLN A 127 -19.95 4.88 17.92
C GLN A 127 -21.08 3.91 17.57
N THR A 128 -21.79 4.19 16.48
CA THR A 128 -22.75 3.24 15.92
C THR A 128 -22.02 2.10 15.20
N THR A 129 -22.50 0.88 15.38
CA THR A 129 -22.02 -0.31 14.68
C THR A 129 -23.18 -1.06 14.07
N THR A 130 -22.89 -1.89 13.08
CA THR A 130 -23.89 -2.80 12.50
C THR A 130 -23.25 -4.18 12.44
N SER A 131 -23.87 -5.13 13.13
CA SER A 131 -23.43 -6.53 13.13
C SER A 131 -24.62 -7.39 12.71
N ASP A 132 -24.41 -8.27 11.73
CA ASP A 132 -25.42 -9.18 11.19
C ASP A 132 -26.74 -8.51 10.78
N GLY A 133 -26.65 -7.26 10.29
CA GLY A 133 -27.81 -6.46 9.88
C GLY A 133 -28.57 -5.80 11.03
N SER A 134 -28.12 -5.96 12.28
CA SER A 134 -28.70 -5.32 13.44
C SER A 134 -27.89 -4.08 13.87
N ALA A 135 -28.60 -3.01 14.24
CA ALA A 135 -27.97 -1.82 14.79
C ALA A 135 -27.40 -2.09 16.19
N GLY A 136 -26.28 -1.49 16.50
CA GLY A 136 -25.62 -1.59 17.79
C GLY A 136 -24.75 -0.36 18.08
N PHE A 137 -24.14 -0.35 19.25
CA PHE A 137 -23.24 0.71 19.70
C PHE A 137 -21.96 0.12 20.25
N LEU A 138 -20.87 0.78 19.96
CA LEU A 138 -19.58 0.54 20.57
C LEU A 138 -19.23 1.74 21.45
N ILE A 139 -19.16 1.51 22.76
CA ILE A 139 -18.83 2.51 23.76
C ILE A 139 -17.43 2.26 24.25
N ARG A 140 -16.63 3.32 24.40
CA ARG A 140 -15.30 3.24 24.99
C ARG A 140 -15.14 4.21 26.10
N THR A 141 -14.58 3.71 27.22
CA THR A 141 -14.28 4.48 28.40
C THR A 141 -12.81 4.31 28.79
N THR A 142 -12.31 5.23 29.59
CA THR A 142 -10.95 5.16 30.13
C THR A 142 -10.86 4.25 31.38
N ASN A 143 -12.00 3.72 31.83
CA ASN A 143 -12.04 2.83 32.99
C ASN A 143 -11.32 1.52 32.67
N THR A 144 -10.42 1.09 33.53
CA THR A 144 -9.61 -0.12 33.39
C THR A 144 -9.97 -1.22 34.42
N SER A 145 -11.03 -0.99 35.24
CA SER A 145 -11.54 -1.99 36.18
C SER A 145 -12.63 -2.84 35.53
N PRO A 146 -12.45 -4.15 35.37
CA PRO A 146 -13.46 -5.02 34.77
C PRO A 146 -14.78 -5.05 35.55
N GLU A 147 -14.71 -4.93 36.87
CA GLU A 147 -15.87 -4.95 37.75
C GLU A 147 -16.72 -3.68 37.56
N GLU A 148 -16.06 -2.51 37.57
CA GLU A 148 -16.74 -1.21 37.33
C GLU A 148 -17.28 -1.12 35.92
N ALA A 149 -16.52 -1.59 34.93
CA ALA A 149 -16.93 -1.61 33.54
C ALA A 149 -18.20 -2.46 33.33
N SER A 150 -18.26 -3.62 33.98
CA SER A 150 -19.45 -4.48 33.93
C SER A 150 -20.63 -3.83 34.66
N ALA A 151 -20.40 -3.14 35.76
CA ALA A 151 -21.46 -2.40 36.47
C ALA A 151 -22.02 -1.26 35.60
N THR A 152 -21.14 -0.47 34.98
CA THR A 152 -21.51 0.60 34.03
C THR A 152 -22.30 0.03 32.83
N ALA A 153 -21.86 -1.08 32.25
CA ALA A 153 -22.57 -1.70 31.14
C ALA A 153 -23.99 -2.15 31.54
N ASN A 154 -24.14 -2.77 32.71
CA ASN A 154 -25.46 -3.17 33.23
C ASN A 154 -26.35 -1.92 33.49
N GLN A 155 -25.80 -0.86 34.07
CA GLN A 155 -26.56 0.38 34.33
C GLN A 155 -27.06 1.04 33.04
N ILE A 156 -26.21 1.08 32.00
CA ILE A 156 -26.59 1.56 30.66
C ILE A 156 -27.68 0.68 30.06
N ALA A 157 -27.50 -0.65 30.11
CA ALA A 157 -28.49 -1.62 29.61
C ALA A 157 -29.83 -1.46 30.27
N ASP A 158 -29.86 -1.39 31.61
CA ASP A 158 -31.09 -1.20 32.39
C ASP A 158 -31.79 0.13 32.09
N SER A 159 -31.06 1.22 31.92
CA SER A 159 -31.61 2.54 31.62
C SER A 159 -32.27 2.62 30.24
N LEU A 160 -31.75 1.87 29.28
CA LEU A 160 -32.24 1.85 27.90
C LEU A 160 -33.12 0.63 27.59
N GLY A 161 -33.34 -0.26 28.56
CA GLY A 161 -34.14 -1.47 28.38
C GLY A 161 -33.50 -2.49 27.45
N ILE A 162 -32.17 -2.53 27.36
CA ILE A 162 -31.39 -3.49 26.60
C ILE A 162 -31.22 -4.76 27.42
N ALA A 163 -31.39 -5.93 26.79
CA ALA A 163 -31.19 -7.21 27.46
C ALA A 163 -29.71 -7.38 27.90
N THR A 164 -29.48 -7.92 29.08
CA THR A 164 -28.13 -8.08 29.67
C THR A 164 -27.26 -9.09 28.94
N ASP A 165 -27.81 -9.90 28.06
CA ASP A 165 -27.11 -10.81 27.16
C ASP A 165 -26.75 -10.20 25.80
N SER A 166 -27.13 -8.94 25.58
CA SER A 166 -26.95 -8.22 24.32
C SER A 166 -25.72 -7.30 24.30
N PHE A 167 -24.81 -7.44 25.27
CA PHE A 167 -23.57 -6.66 25.27
C PHE A 167 -22.34 -7.49 25.67
N GLU A 168 -21.19 -7.06 25.16
CA GLU A 168 -19.88 -7.61 25.50
C GLU A 168 -19.01 -6.53 26.11
N VAL A 169 -18.26 -6.86 27.20
CA VAL A 169 -17.34 -5.96 27.85
C VAL A 169 -15.92 -6.49 27.68
N ASN A 170 -15.05 -5.69 27.08
CA ASN A 170 -13.64 -5.97 26.93
C ASN A 170 -12.84 -4.88 27.65
N THR A 171 -12.04 -5.25 28.66
CA THR A 171 -11.19 -4.33 29.40
C THR A 171 -9.72 -4.64 29.16
N VAL A 172 -8.95 -3.61 28.89
CA VAL A 172 -7.50 -3.68 28.65
C VAL A 172 -6.79 -2.79 29.66
N GLY A 173 -5.92 -3.40 30.47
CA GLY A 173 -5.10 -2.63 31.39
C GLY A 173 -4.01 -1.81 30.67
N PRO A 174 -3.57 -0.68 31.24
CA PRO A 174 -2.60 0.21 30.61
C PRO A 174 -1.22 -0.43 30.36
N ASP A 175 -0.79 -1.33 31.23
CA ASP A 175 0.47 -2.06 31.06
C ASP A 175 0.47 -2.98 29.83
N TRP A 176 -0.68 -3.60 29.54
CA TRP A 176 -0.88 -4.39 28.34
C TRP A 176 -0.80 -3.52 27.08
N GLY A 177 -1.47 -2.35 27.09
CA GLY A 177 -1.47 -1.41 25.98
C GLY A 177 -0.05 -0.97 25.60
N ALA A 178 0.78 -0.62 26.59
CA ALA A 178 2.19 -0.25 26.35
C ALA A 178 2.98 -1.38 25.67
N GLY A 179 2.79 -2.63 26.09
CA GLY A 179 3.42 -3.82 25.47
C GLY A 179 2.96 -4.04 24.04
N VAL A 180 1.67 -3.83 23.75
CA VAL A 180 1.09 -3.96 22.40
C VAL A 180 1.61 -2.87 21.48
N ILE A 181 1.69 -1.60 21.94
CA ILE A 181 2.29 -0.49 21.17
C ILE A 181 3.72 -0.83 20.78
N GLN A 182 4.55 -1.21 21.76
CA GLN A 182 5.95 -1.52 21.49
C GLN A 182 6.10 -2.66 20.48
N SER A 183 5.38 -3.74 20.67
CA SER A 183 5.44 -4.92 19.78
C SER A 183 4.96 -4.58 18.37
N SER A 184 3.86 -3.86 18.25
CA SER A 184 3.29 -3.43 16.95
C SER A 184 4.23 -2.45 16.23
N ALA A 185 4.83 -1.50 16.94
CA ALA A 185 5.78 -0.54 16.37
C ALA A 185 7.06 -1.24 15.87
N ILE A 186 7.58 -2.20 16.65
CA ILE A 186 8.75 -2.99 16.24
C ILE A 186 8.41 -3.84 15.01
N ALA A 187 7.28 -4.55 15.02
CA ALA A 187 6.85 -5.38 13.90
C ALA A 187 6.67 -4.55 12.62
N PHE A 188 6.05 -3.38 12.73
CA PHE A 188 5.87 -2.44 11.61
C PHE A 188 7.22 -1.94 11.08
N ALA A 189 8.12 -1.49 11.96
CA ALA A 189 9.43 -0.98 11.58
C ALA A 189 10.30 -2.06 10.92
N VAL A 190 10.33 -3.27 11.47
CA VAL A 190 11.06 -4.41 10.90
C VAL A 190 10.49 -4.79 9.53
N SER A 191 9.16 -4.87 9.40
CA SER A 191 8.51 -5.17 8.13
C SER A 191 8.86 -4.11 7.06
N LEU A 192 8.75 -2.83 7.40
CA LEU A 192 9.09 -1.73 6.48
C LEU A 192 10.57 -1.78 6.06
N LEU A 193 11.47 -2.08 7.01
CA LEU A 193 12.90 -2.20 6.74
C LEU A 193 13.20 -3.37 5.80
N LEU A 194 12.55 -4.53 6.00
CA LEU A 194 12.68 -5.68 5.10
C LEU A 194 12.16 -5.37 3.69
N ILE A 195 11.05 -4.65 3.59
CA ILE A 195 10.50 -4.19 2.30
C ILE A 195 11.51 -3.28 1.59
N ILE A 196 12.06 -2.28 2.28
CA ILE A 196 13.06 -1.37 1.72
C ILE A 196 14.32 -2.13 1.29
N ALA A 197 14.81 -3.05 2.11
CA ALA A 197 15.97 -3.89 1.78
C ALA A 197 15.71 -4.74 0.54
N TYR A 198 14.54 -5.37 0.43
CA TYR A 198 14.14 -6.13 -0.75
C TYR A 198 14.16 -5.27 -2.02
N ILE A 199 13.57 -4.08 -1.96
CA ILE A 199 13.53 -3.14 -3.09
C ILE A 199 14.95 -2.71 -3.48
N ALA A 200 15.80 -2.38 -2.51
CA ALA A 200 17.17 -1.94 -2.74
C ALA A 200 18.04 -2.99 -3.41
N ILE A 201 17.82 -4.28 -3.09
CA ILE A 201 18.55 -5.40 -3.70
C ILE A 201 18.02 -5.70 -5.10
N ARG A 202 16.71 -5.57 -5.31
CA ARG A 202 16.03 -6.07 -6.51
C ARG A 202 16.01 -5.06 -7.66
N PHE A 203 16.01 -3.76 -7.38
CA PHE A 203 15.82 -2.70 -8.36
C PHE A 203 16.97 -1.70 -8.35
N GLU A 204 17.11 -0.97 -9.47
CA GLU A 204 18.00 0.18 -9.55
C GLU A 204 17.59 1.23 -8.50
N TYR A 205 18.55 1.91 -7.92
CA TYR A 205 18.35 2.85 -6.81
C TYR A 205 17.28 3.93 -7.08
N LYS A 206 17.16 4.42 -8.34
CA LYS A 206 16.15 5.40 -8.72
C LYS A 206 14.73 4.85 -8.64
N MET A 207 14.53 3.64 -9.12
CA MET A 207 13.24 2.94 -9.05
C MET A 207 12.92 2.58 -7.60
N GLY A 208 13.92 2.15 -6.84
CA GLY A 208 13.79 1.83 -5.42
C GLY A 208 13.32 3.01 -4.59
N ILE A 209 13.92 4.18 -4.75
CA ILE A 209 13.50 5.41 -4.05
C ILE A 209 12.04 5.76 -4.39
N MET A 210 11.65 5.68 -5.66
CA MET A 210 10.27 5.97 -6.06
C MET A 210 9.25 4.98 -5.49
N ALA A 211 9.62 3.70 -5.36
CA ALA A 211 8.78 2.71 -4.70
C ALA A 211 8.57 3.03 -3.20
N VAL A 212 9.63 3.42 -2.49
CA VAL A 212 9.51 3.84 -1.08
C VAL A 212 8.65 5.08 -0.94
N VAL A 213 8.80 6.07 -1.84
CA VAL A 213 7.95 7.28 -1.85
C VAL A 213 6.48 6.90 -2.09
N ALA A 214 6.21 5.95 -2.99
CA ALA A 214 4.85 5.46 -3.22
C ALA A 214 4.27 4.76 -1.98
N LEU A 215 5.04 3.93 -1.29
CA LEU A 215 4.60 3.29 -0.04
C LEU A 215 4.28 4.30 1.06
N LEU A 216 5.11 5.33 1.23
CA LEU A 216 4.85 6.41 2.19
C LEU A 216 3.60 7.22 1.83
N HIS A 217 3.40 7.49 0.54
CA HIS A 217 2.19 8.11 0.03
C HIS A 217 0.94 7.31 0.41
N ASP A 218 0.93 6.01 0.16
CA ASP A 218 -0.20 5.13 0.45
C ASP A 218 -0.48 5.07 1.96
N LEU A 219 0.56 4.98 2.78
CA LEU A 219 0.45 5.00 4.24
C LEU A 219 -0.20 6.29 4.74
N ILE A 220 0.24 7.46 4.26
CA ILE A 220 -0.31 8.76 4.65
C ILE A 220 -1.78 8.86 4.28
N ILE A 221 -2.16 8.43 3.09
CA ILE A 221 -3.56 8.47 2.65
C ILE A 221 -4.43 7.55 3.49
N VAL A 222 -4.02 6.31 3.75
CA VAL A 222 -4.82 5.37 4.53
C VAL A 222 -5.02 5.89 5.96
N VAL A 223 -3.96 6.37 6.62
CA VAL A 223 -4.07 6.97 7.96
C VAL A 223 -4.97 8.21 7.94
N GLY A 224 -4.87 9.05 6.90
CA GLY A 224 -5.74 10.21 6.71
C GLY A 224 -7.21 9.84 6.56
N ILE A 225 -7.53 8.78 5.82
CA ILE A 225 -8.90 8.28 5.66
C ILE A 225 -9.43 7.73 7.00
N TYR A 226 -8.62 6.99 7.77
CA TYR A 226 -8.99 6.52 9.10
C TYR A 226 -9.32 7.67 10.04
N ALA A 227 -8.48 8.70 10.08
CA ALA A 227 -8.73 9.91 10.86
C ALA A 227 -9.99 10.67 10.38
N LEU A 228 -10.24 10.73 9.06
CA LEU A 228 -11.41 11.39 8.49
C LEU A 228 -12.72 10.71 8.91
N VAL A 229 -12.76 9.38 8.81
CA VAL A 229 -13.92 8.54 9.15
C VAL A 229 -14.08 8.40 10.67
N GLY A 230 -13.07 8.75 11.47
CA GLY A 230 -13.07 8.60 12.92
C GLY A 230 -12.91 7.13 13.36
N ARG A 231 -12.27 6.29 12.52
CA ARG A 231 -11.93 4.92 12.87
C ARG A 231 -10.66 4.88 13.71
N GLU A 232 -10.58 3.88 14.58
CA GLU A 232 -9.44 3.70 15.46
C GLU A 232 -8.31 2.92 14.85
N ILE A 233 -7.11 3.26 15.28
CA ILE A 233 -5.93 2.44 15.04
C ILE A 233 -5.91 1.34 16.11
N THR A 234 -6.10 0.11 15.67
CA THR A 234 -6.01 -1.12 16.45
C THR A 234 -4.85 -1.97 15.93
N PRO A 235 -4.39 -3.01 16.65
CA PRO A 235 -3.41 -3.97 16.13
C PRO A 235 -3.86 -4.63 14.82
N ASN A 236 -5.15 -4.90 14.66
CA ASN A 236 -5.73 -5.44 13.44
C ASN A 236 -5.60 -4.46 12.26
N MET A 237 -5.79 -3.17 12.51
CA MET A 237 -5.55 -2.12 11.49
C MET A 237 -4.08 -2.08 11.08
N VAL A 238 -3.14 -2.22 12.02
CA VAL A 238 -1.70 -2.27 11.71
C VAL A 238 -1.38 -3.48 10.81
N ALA A 239 -1.96 -4.65 11.10
CA ALA A 239 -1.82 -5.84 10.25
C ALA A 239 -2.42 -5.62 8.85
N ALA A 240 -3.60 -4.99 8.77
CA ALA A 240 -4.24 -4.63 7.50
C ALA A 240 -3.39 -3.62 6.71
N LEU A 241 -2.79 -2.62 7.37
CA LEU A 241 -1.84 -1.68 6.73
C LEU A 241 -0.66 -2.41 6.10
N LEU A 242 -0.04 -3.36 6.82
CA LEU A 242 1.08 -4.15 6.28
C LEU A 242 0.65 -4.95 5.05
N THR A 243 -0.57 -5.48 5.05
CA THR A 243 -1.13 -6.19 3.91
C THR A 243 -1.33 -5.25 2.71
N ILE A 244 -1.91 -4.07 2.91
CA ILE A 244 -2.08 -3.05 1.86
C ILE A 244 -0.73 -2.63 1.29
N LEU A 245 0.27 -2.37 2.15
CA LEU A 245 1.62 -2.02 1.71
C LEU A 245 2.27 -3.15 0.90
N GLY A 246 2.03 -4.41 1.28
CA GLY A 246 2.49 -5.59 0.54
C GLY A 246 1.90 -5.66 -0.87
N TYR A 247 0.60 -5.43 -1.02
CA TYR A 247 -0.06 -5.38 -2.34
C TYR A 247 0.41 -4.19 -3.18
N SER A 248 0.51 -3.00 -2.60
CA SER A 248 1.01 -1.81 -3.30
C SER A 248 2.45 -2.01 -3.81
N LEU A 249 3.29 -2.65 -2.98
CA LEU A 249 4.64 -3.02 -3.38
C LEU A 249 4.62 -4.03 -4.53
N TYR A 250 3.79 -5.07 -4.44
CA TYR A 250 3.68 -6.10 -5.47
C TYR A 250 3.33 -5.49 -6.82
N ASP A 251 2.33 -4.61 -6.87
CA ASP A 251 1.92 -3.91 -8.09
C ASP A 251 3.05 -3.05 -8.66
N THR A 252 3.75 -2.31 -7.81
CA THR A 252 4.91 -1.50 -8.19
C THR A 252 6.02 -2.37 -8.79
N VAL A 253 6.31 -3.51 -8.19
CA VAL A 253 7.30 -4.49 -8.65
C VAL A 253 6.92 -5.05 -10.01
N VAL A 254 5.67 -5.42 -10.22
CA VAL A 254 5.16 -5.95 -11.50
C VAL A 254 5.32 -4.93 -12.62
N VAL A 255 4.94 -3.66 -12.38
CA VAL A 255 5.11 -2.58 -13.36
C VAL A 255 6.59 -2.35 -13.67
N PHE A 256 7.45 -2.29 -12.66
CA PHE A 256 8.88 -2.06 -12.84
C PHE A 256 9.55 -3.20 -13.60
N HIS A 257 9.22 -4.45 -13.29
CA HIS A 257 9.68 -5.61 -14.04
C HIS A 257 9.30 -5.52 -15.50
N ARG A 258 8.04 -5.19 -15.77
CA ARG A 258 7.54 -5.10 -17.14
C ARG A 258 8.22 -4.00 -17.95
N ILE A 259 8.48 -2.84 -17.33
CA ILE A 259 9.24 -1.77 -17.96
C ILE A 259 10.66 -2.24 -18.29
N ASN A 260 11.33 -2.87 -17.33
CA ASN A 260 12.71 -3.34 -17.49
C ASN A 260 12.82 -4.42 -18.57
N ASP A 261 11.88 -5.38 -18.61
CA ASP A 261 11.84 -6.42 -19.63
C ASP A 261 11.60 -5.82 -21.02
N ASN A 262 10.63 -4.94 -21.16
CA ASN A 262 10.35 -4.28 -22.42
C ASN A 262 11.53 -3.41 -22.88
N MET A 263 12.25 -2.76 -21.97
CA MET A 263 13.46 -2.00 -22.31
C MET A 263 14.60 -2.88 -22.80
N LYS A 264 14.77 -4.09 -22.22
CA LYS A 264 15.82 -5.04 -22.62
C LYS A 264 15.51 -5.79 -23.90
N GLU A 265 14.24 -6.18 -24.08
CA GLU A 265 13.82 -7.04 -25.20
C GLU A 265 13.41 -6.27 -26.46
N SER A 266 13.05 -4.98 -26.30
CA SER A 266 12.63 -4.16 -27.44
C SER A 266 13.83 -3.67 -28.23
N SER A 267 13.84 -3.99 -29.52
CA SER A 267 14.77 -3.40 -30.51
C SER A 267 14.33 -2.00 -30.97
N LEU A 268 13.18 -1.53 -30.51
CA LEU A 268 12.62 -0.23 -30.91
C LEU A 268 13.31 0.91 -30.16
N LYS A 269 13.80 1.88 -30.92
CA LYS A 269 14.30 3.14 -30.34
C LYS A 269 13.11 4.00 -29.90
N CYS A 270 12.90 4.11 -28.60
CA CYS A 270 11.80 4.88 -28.03
C CYS A 270 12.20 5.60 -26.75
N THR A 271 11.43 6.60 -26.36
CA THR A 271 11.65 7.28 -25.07
C THR A 271 11.22 6.37 -23.92
N PHE A 272 11.91 6.49 -22.77
CA PHE A 272 11.53 5.78 -21.53
C PHE A 272 10.05 5.99 -21.17
N MET A 273 9.53 7.22 -21.32
CA MET A 273 8.12 7.52 -21.05
C MET A 273 7.15 6.75 -21.94
N SER A 274 7.49 6.60 -23.23
CA SER A 274 6.66 5.86 -24.16
C SER A 274 6.64 4.37 -23.82
N MET A 275 7.81 3.81 -23.50
CA MET A 275 7.93 2.42 -23.04
C MET A 275 7.19 2.19 -21.72
N ALA A 276 7.33 3.12 -20.75
CA ALA A 276 6.62 3.03 -19.48
C ALA A 276 5.10 3.05 -19.68
N ASN A 277 4.58 3.96 -20.52
CA ASN A 277 3.14 3.99 -20.83
C ASN A 277 2.65 2.67 -21.43
N HIS A 278 3.40 2.11 -22.37
CA HIS A 278 3.07 0.82 -22.96
C HIS A 278 3.10 -0.32 -21.92
N SER A 279 4.16 -0.37 -21.11
CA SER A 279 4.32 -1.39 -20.07
C SER A 279 3.20 -1.35 -19.04
N ILE A 280 2.79 -0.14 -18.62
CA ILE A 280 1.65 0.03 -17.71
C ILE A 280 0.36 -0.50 -18.35
N ASN A 281 0.10 -0.15 -19.62
CA ASN A 281 -1.09 -0.68 -20.33
C ASN A 281 -1.09 -2.21 -20.44
N GLN A 282 0.08 -2.85 -20.57
CA GLN A 282 0.19 -4.31 -20.61
C GLN A 282 -0.18 -4.99 -19.29
N VAL A 283 0.17 -4.38 -18.16
CA VAL A 283 -0.07 -4.97 -16.82
C VAL A 283 -1.34 -4.44 -16.16
N PHE A 284 -1.93 -3.37 -16.70
CA PHE A 284 -3.07 -2.65 -16.12
C PHE A 284 -4.25 -3.57 -15.78
N ILE A 285 -4.64 -4.44 -16.70
CA ILE A 285 -5.73 -5.39 -16.47
C ILE A 285 -5.36 -6.34 -15.33
N ARG A 286 -4.13 -6.86 -15.31
CA ARG A 286 -3.67 -7.76 -14.26
C ARG A 286 -3.69 -7.07 -12.89
N THR A 287 -3.17 -5.86 -12.80
CA THR A 287 -3.16 -5.07 -11.56
C THR A 287 -4.58 -4.73 -11.08
N CYS A 288 -5.51 -4.41 -12.00
CA CYS A 288 -6.90 -4.13 -11.65
C CYS A 288 -7.73 -5.39 -11.35
N LEU A 289 -7.45 -6.53 -12.01
CA LEU A 289 -8.24 -7.75 -11.89
C LEU A 289 -7.74 -8.70 -10.81
N LEU A 290 -6.48 -8.60 -10.37
CA LEU A 290 -5.98 -9.40 -9.24
C LEU A 290 -6.82 -9.21 -7.97
N TYR A 291 -7.45 -8.05 -7.82
CA TYR A 291 -8.39 -7.79 -6.72
C TYR A 291 -9.72 -8.55 -6.84
N THR A 292 -10.04 -9.11 -8.01
CA THR A 292 -11.33 -9.78 -8.25
C THR A 292 -11.19 -11.26 -8.63
N SER A 293 -10.03 -11.72 -9.12
CA SER A 293 -9.87 -13.08 -9.65
C SER A 293 -9.09 -14.03 -8.75
N ASP A 294 -8.17 -13.55 -7.90
CA ASP A 294 -7.49 -14.43 -6.92
C ASP A 294 -8.48 -15.00 -5.88
N ALA A 295 -9.60 -14.30 -5.65
CA ALA A 295 -10.69 -14.82 -4.83
C ALA A 295 -11.55 -15.87 -5.55
N ALA A 296 -11.41 -16.03 -6.88
CA ALA A 296 -12.20 -16.97 -7.68
C ALA A 296 -11.43 -18.23 -8.07
N ASP A 297 -10.09 -18.17 -8.09
CA ASP A 297 -9.24 -19.31 -8.44
C ASP A 297 -8.82 -20.17 -7.23
N ASP A 298 -9.05 -19.67 -5.99
CA ASP A 298 -8.84 -20.39 -4.73
C ASP A 298 -10.15 -21.04 -4.16
N LEU A 299 -11.25 -21.04 -4.92
CA LEU A 299 -12.50 -21.74 -4.61
C LEU A 299 -12.72 -22.91 -5.59
#